data_4fa4837eba7011c81befeb5531c1986c
#
_entry.id   4fa4837eba7011c81befeb5531c1986c
#
_cell.length_a   1.000
_cell.length_b   1.000
_cell.length_c   1.000
_cell.angle_alpha   90.00
_cell.angle_beta   90.00
_cell.angle_gamma   90.00
#
_symmetry.space_group_name_H-M   'P 1'
#
loop_
_entity.id
_entity.type
_entity.pdbx_description
1 polymer ?
#
loop_
_entity_poly.entity_id
_entity_poly.type
_entity_poly.pdbx_seq_one_letter_code
_entity_poly.pdbx_strand_id
1 'polypeptide(L)'
;MNGIMTEVRAKKALGQHFLTDLNIARKICDSLSGGTSSAPCPVLEVGCGMGVLTQFLLRRDDIVTWGAEIDSESVEYLHAHYPEFAPRLIEGDFLRMDLRERFPDGLRIIGNFPYNISSQIFFKVLENRDLVPECVGMIQKEVAVRLAEPPGSKEYGILSVLLQAWYDIDYLFTVNETVFSPPPKVKSAVIRLRRNATERLGCDEKLFVRVVKASFGQRRKMIRNSLRSVFGDFGGAEHPFFTQRAEQLGVADFVELTNWVDAARNDRH
;
A
#
# COMPACT_ATOMS: atom_id res chain seq x y z
N MET A 1 3.30 -31.72 30.89
CA MET A 1 2.16 -30.80 31.08
C MET A 1 1.77 -30.30 29.69
N ASN A 2 0.69 -30.84 29.10
CA ASN A 2 0.18 -30.40 27.81
C ASN A 2 -0.54 -29.06 28.03
N GLY A 3 0.18 -27.95 27.83
CA GLY A 3 -0.44 -26.67 27.72
C GLY A 3 -1.33 -26.68 26.46
N ILE A 4 -2.63 -26.52 26.63
CA ILE A 4 -3.57 -26.28 25.56
C ILE A 4 -3.09 -24.97 24.90
N MET A 5 -2.41 -25.07 23.76
CA MET A 5 -2.03 -23.89 22.99
C MET A 5 -3.32 -23.27 22.48
N THR A 6 -3.69 -22.12 23.03
CA THR A 6 -4.85 -21.36 22.64
C THR A 6 -4.64 -20.86 21.21
N GLU A 7 -5.46 -21.33 20.30
CA GLU A 7 -5.56 -20.80 18.95
C GLU A 7 -5.83 -19.29 19.02
N VAL A 8 -5.02 -18.48 18.33
CA VAL A 8 -5.16 -17.01 18.32
C VAL A 8 -6.53 -16.66 17.77
N ARG A 9 -7.29 -15.87 18.52
CA ARG A 9 -8.64 -15.43 18.09
C ARG A 9 -8.57 -14.17 17.25
N ALA A 10 -9.22 -14.19 16.09
CA ALA A 10 -9.31 -13.01 15.24
C ALA A 10 -10.03 -11.87 15.95
N LYS A 11 -9.38 -10.70 16.05
CA LYS A 11 -9.89 -9.49 16.69
C LYS A 11 -10.53 -8.59 15.61
N LYS A 12 -11.84 -8.41 15.70
CA LYS A 12 -12.60 -7.56 14.77
C LYS A 12 -12.08 -6.11 14.75
N ALA A 13 -11.65 -5.59 15.90
CA ALA A 13 -11.09 -4.24 16.02
C ALA A 13 -9.80 -4.07 15.21
N LEU A 14 -9.04 -5.15 15.00
CA LEU A 14 -7.83 -5.18 14.19
C LEU A 14 -8.09 -5.55 12.72
N GLY A 15 -9.35 -5.82 12.35
CA GLY A 15 -9.70 -6.21 10.97
C GLY A 15 -9.10 -7.54 10.55
N GLN A 16 -8.83 -8.46 11.48
CA GLN A 16 -8.15 -9.72 11.24
C GLN A 16 -9.03 -10.74 10.54
N HIS A 17 -8.51 -11.30 9.45
CA HIS A 17 -9.00 -12.47 8.72
C HIS A 17 -7.79 -13.34 8.42
N PHE A 18 -7.62 -14.42 9.15
CA PHE A 18 -6.46 -15.30 8.98
C PHE A 18 -6.59 -16.13 7.72
N LEU A 19 -5.62 -16.03 6.83
CA LEU A 19 -5.53 -16.89 5.66
C LEU A 19 -5.25 -18.34 6.12
N THR A 20 -6.00 -19.31 5.59
CA THR A 20 -5.87 -20.74 5.94
C THR A 20 -5.33 -21.58 4.79
N ASP A 21 -5.37 -21.08 3.56
CA ASP A 21 -4.90 -21.79 2.37
C ASP A 21 -3.39 -21.56 2.17
N LEU A 22 -2.61 -22.63 2.38
CA LEU A 22 -1.15 -22.60 2.26
C LEU A 22 -0.66 -22.45 0.81
N ASN A 23 -1.44 -22.86 -0.19
CA ASN A 23 -1.06 -22.67 -1.59
C ASN A 23 -1.17 -21.20 -1.98
N ILE A 24 -2.21 -20.51 -1.50
CA ILE A 24 -2.36 -19.06 -1.69
C ILE A 24 -1.26 -18.33 -0.93
N ALA A 25 -0.96 -18.70 0.31
CA ALA A 25 0.12 -18.12 1.09
C ALA A 25 1.47 -18.23 0.36
N ARG A 26 1.81 -19.41 -0.15
CA ARG A 26 3.00 -19.64 -0.96
C ARG A 26 3.01 -18.75 -2.20
N LYS A 27 1.91 -18.72 -2.96
CA LYS A 27 1.79 -17.90 -4.18
C LYS A 27 1.99 -16.40 -3.91
N ILE A 28 1.54 -15.90 -2.75
CA ILE A 28 1.80 -14.51 -2.31
C ILE A 28 3.30 -14.32 -2.08
N CYS A 29 3.95 -15.21 -1.34
CA CYS A 29 5.39 -15.13 -1.05
C CYS A 29 6.25 -15.25 -2.31
N ASP A 30 5.86 -16.10 -3.27
CA ASP A 30 6.54 -16.28 -4.55
C ASP A 30 6.36 -15.08 -5.49
N SER A 31 5.36 -14.22 -5.24
CA SER A 31 5.12 -12.99 -6.01
C SER A 31 6.07 -11.85 -5.64
N LEU A 32 6.79 -11.96 -4.52
CA LEU A 32 7.77 -10.98 -4.07
C LEU A 32 9.16 -11.31 -4.59
N SER A 33 9.82 -10.33 -5.20
CA SER A 33 11.22 -10.45 -5.61
C SER A 33 12.14 -10.56 -4.39
N GLY A 34 13.25 -11.25 -4.54
CA GLY A 34 14.30 -11.34 -3.52
C GLY A 34 15.56 -10.59 -3.93
N GLY A 35 16.59 -10.79 -3.14
CA GLY A 35 17.97 -10.50 -3.49
C GLY A 35 18.62 -11.70 -4.18
N THR A 36 19.81 -12.07 -3.71
CA THR A 36 20.48 -13.32 -4.03
C THR A 36 20.87 -14.02 -2.72
N SER A 37 21.16 -15.31 -2.76
CA SER A 37 21.62 -16.05 -1.55
C SER A 37 22.91 -15.47 -0.97
N SER A 38 23.75 -14.80 -1.80
CA SER A 38 24.98 -14.12 -1.35
C SER A 38 24.74 -12.68 -0.86
N ALA A 39 23.59 -12.06 -1.24
CA ALA A 39 23.19 -10.72 -0.85
C ALA A 39 21.66 -10.67 -0.64
N PRO A 40 21.15 -11.28 0.44
CA PRO A 40 19.73 -11.33 0.71
C PRO A 40 19.20 -9.94 1.08
N CYS A 41 18.01 -9.59 0.56
CA CYS A 41 17.40 -8.29 0.84
C CYS A 41 16.45 -8.34 2.04
N PRO A 42 16.34 -7.25 2.84
CA PRO A 42 15.36 -7.16 3.92
C PRO A 42 13.92 -7.18 3.38
N VAL A 43 13.08 -8.00 3.99
CA VAL A 43 11.64 -8.09 3.74
C VAL A 43 10.89 -7.95 5.04
N LEU A 44 9.95 -7.02 5.12
CA LEU A 44 9.09 -6.82 6.29
C LEU A 44 7.69 -7.35 6.00
N GLU A 45 7.30 -8.39 6.71
CA GLU A 45 5.91 -8.85 6.75
C GLU A 45 5.10 -7.99 7.70
N VAL A 46 4.02 -7.39 7.20
CA VAL A 46 3.12 -6.55 8.00
C VAL A 46 1.87 -7.34 8.38
N GLY A 47 1.66 -7.54 9.69
CA GLY A 47 0.56 -8.34 10.21
C GLY A 47 0.82 -9.84 10.04
N CYS A 48 1.84 -10.36 10.74
CA CYS A 48 2.27 -11.76 10.62
C CYS A 48 1.21 -12.76 11.08
N GLY A 49 0.31 -12.37 12.01
CA GLY A 49 -0.72 -13.22 12.59
C GLY A 49 -0.12 -14.52 13.15
N MET A 50 -0.64 -15.66 12.72
CA MET A 50 -0.12 -16.98 13.11
C MET A 50 1.01 -17.49 12.17
N GLY A 51 1.66 -16.63 11.41
CA GLY A 51 2.83 -16.99 10.62
C GLY A 51 2.54 -17.72 9.30
N VAL A 52 1.35 -17.56 8.74
CA VAL A 52 0.93 -18.25 7.51
C VAL A 52 1.81 -17.87 6.30
N LEU A 53 2.20 -16.61 6.15
CA LEU A 53 3.19 -16.19 5.16
C LEU A 53 4.61 -16.39 5.70
N THR A 54 4.85 -16.06 6.96
CA THR A 54 6.14 -16.16 7.65
C THR A 54 6.84 -17.49 7.41
N GLN A 55 6.12 -18.63 7.51
CA GLN A 55 6.68 -19.97 7.30
C GLN A 55 7.29 -20.18 5.90
N PHE A 56 6.80 -19.49 4.88
CA PHE A 56 7.33 -19.56 3.52
C PHE A 56 8.48 -18.56 3.34
N LEU A 57 8.36 -17.36 3.92
CA LEU A 57 9.38 -16.33 3.85
C LEU A 57 10.67 -16.78 4.55
N LEU A 58 10.57 -17.44 5.73
CA LEU A 58 11.73 -17.95 6.48
C LEU A 58 12.50 -19.05 5.75
N ARG A 59 11.90 -19.71 4.74
CA ARG A 59 12.57 -20.76 3.94
C ARG A 59 13.35 -20.22 2.76
N ARG A 60 13.23 -18.92 2.48
CA ARG A 60 13.91 -18.25 1.37
C ARG A 60 15.30 -17.81 1.84
N ASP A 61 16.32 -18.14 1.08
CA ASP A 61 17.72 -17.77 1.33
C ASP A 61 18.13 -16.44 0.68
N ASP A 62 17.29 -15.94 -0.25
CA ASP A 62 17.48 -14.68 -0.96
C ASP A 62 16.88 -13.45 -0.25
N ILE A 63 16.31 -13.65 0.96
CA ILE A 63 15.72 -12.58 1.78
C ILE A 63 16.09 -12.71 3.24
N VAL A 64 16.04 -11.59 3.98
CA VAL A 64 16.07 -11.55 5.45
C VAL A 64 14.69 -11.13 5.93
N THR A 65 13.93 -12.08 6.47
CA THR A 65 12.55 -11.84 6.90
C THR A 65 12.49 -11.13 8.25
N TRP A 66 11.79 -10.01 8.28
CA TRP A 66 11.37 -9.26 9.46
C TRP A 66 9.86 -9.29 9.58
N GLY A 67 9.32 -9.13 10.78
CA GLY A 67 7.87 -9.03 11.00
C GLY A 67 7.50 -7.81 11.82
N ALA A 68 6.33 -7.25 11.54
CA ALA A 68 5.67 -6.24 12.37
C ALA A 68 4.28 -6.75 12.75
N GLU A 69 4.04 -6.95 14.05
CA GLU A 69 2.77 -7.45 14.57
C GLU A 69 2.34 -6.63 15.78
N ILE A 70 1.08 -6.19 15.80
CA ILE A 70 0.51 -5.38 16.88
C ILE A 70 -0.25 -6.22 17.91
N ASP A 71 -0.70 -7.40 17.51
CA ASP A 71 -1.48 -8.30 18.36
C ASP A 71 -0.58 -9.16 19.24
N SER A 72 -0.58 -8.92 20.55
CA SER A 72 0.24 -9.63 21.52
C SER A 72 0.02 -11.15 21.52
N GLU A 73 -1.23 -11.63 21.31
CA GLU A 73 -1.50 -13.07 21.19
C GLU A 73 -0.82 -13.68 19.98
N SER A 74 -0.83 -12.96 18.84
CA SER A 74 -0.09 -13.36 17.64
C SER A 74 1.42 -13.35 17.86
N VAL A 75 1.95 -12.34 18.57
CA VAL A 75 3.37 -12.25 18.93
C VAL A 75 3.79 -13.43 19.81
N GLU A 76 3.02 -13.75 20.85
CA GLU A 76 3.29 -14.92 21.71
C GLU A 76 3.26 -16.23 20.90
N TYR A 77 2.29 -16.37 20.00
CA TYR A 77 2.22 -17.53 19.10
C TYR A 77 3.46 -17.64 18.21
N LEU A 78 3.90 -16.54 17.61
CA LEU A 78 5.08 -16.51 16.74
C LEU A 78 6.36 -16.84 17.51
N HIS A 79 6.54 -16.33 18.72
CA HIS A 79 7.66 -16.68 19.59
C HIS A 79 7.71 -18.17 19.91
N ALA A 80 6.55 -18.78 20.16
CA ALA A 80 6.46 -20.20 20.49
C ALA A 80 6.71 -21.12 19.29
N HIS A 81 6.28 -20.74 18.08
CA HIS A 81 6.30 -21.61 16.90
C HIS A 81 7.46 -21.31 15.94
N TYR A 82 8.01 -20.10 15.99
CA TYR A 82 9.11 -19.64 15.13
C TYR A 82 10.20 -18.94 15.97
N PRO A 83 10.85 -19.66 16.91
CA PRO A 83 11.83 -19.04 17.82
C PRO A 83 13.01 -18.40 17.09
N GLU A 84 13.38 -18.89 15.91
CA GLU A 84 14.43 -18.31 15.05
C GLU A 84 14.02 -16.96 14.45
N PHE A 85 12.73 -16.68 14.39
CA PHE A 85 12.17 -15.41 13.91
C PHE A 85 12.09 -14.34 15.01
N ALA A 86 12.05 -14.74 16.27
CA ALA A 86 11.88 -13.84 17.41
C ALA A 86 12.79 -12.60 17.41
N PRO A 87 14.10 -12.67 17.06
CA PRO A 87 14.97 -11.49 17.02
C PRO A 87 14.60 -10.45 15.94
N ARG A 88 13.80 -10.85 14.95
CA ARG A 88 13.37 -10.02 13.83
C ARG A 88 11.87 -9.72 13.84
N LEU A 89 11.17 -10.16 14.86
CA LEU A 89 9.77 -9.81 15.10
C LEU A 89 9.68 -8.51 15.91
N ILE A 90 9.04 -7.51 15.35
CA ILE A 90 8.82 -6.21 15.95
C ILE A 90 7.38 -6.15 16.44
N GLU A 91 7.22 -6.18 17.77
CA GLU A 91 5.92 -5.94 18.38
C GLU A 91 5.56 -4.47 18.31
N GLY A 92 4.48 -4.14 17.60
CA GLY A 92 4.01 -2.75 17.50
C GLY A 92 3.24 -2.43 16.23
N ASP A 93 2.82 -1.17 16.18
CA ASP A 93 2.05 -0.62 15.07
C ASP A 93 2.98 -0.24 13.89
N PHE A 94 2.88 -0.97 12.78
CA PHE A 94 3.60 -0.66 11.54
C PHE A 94 3.42 0.80 11.11
N LEU A 95 2.24 1.37 11.25
CA LEU A 95 1.98 2.74 10.81
C LEU A 95 2.79 3.79 11.60
N ARG A 96 3.22 3.47 12.81
CA ARG A 96 4.05 4.34 13.67
C ARG A 96 5.55 4.06 13.59
N MET A 97 5.94 2.96 12.94
CA MET A 97 7.34 2.56 12.82
C MET A 97 8.13 3.56 11.95
N ASP A 98 9.31 3.96 12.38
CA ASP A 98 10.27 4.66 11.51
C ASP A 98 11.02 3.64 10.65
N LEU A 99 10.69 3.60 9.35
CA LEU A 99 11.32 2.67 8.41
C LEU A 99 12.75 3.11 8.07
N ARG A 100 13.07 4.40 8.10
CA ARG A 100 14.40 4.91 7.78
C ARG A 100 15.42 4.57 8.85
N GLU A 101 15.01 4.65 10.11
CA GLU A 101 15.87 4.27 11.24
C GLU A 101 16.18 2.77 11.21
N ARG A 102 15.18 1.93 10.90
CA ARG A 102 15.32 0.47 10.97
C ARG A 102 15.90 -0.17 9.73
N PHE A 103 15.63 0.39 8.56
CA PHE A 103 16.02 -0.15 7.26
C PHE A 103 16.63 0.94 6.38
N PRO A 104 17.77 1.52 6.79
CA PRO A 104 18.38 2.66 6.06
C PRO A 104 18.77 2.32 4.62
N ASP A 105 19.08 1.06 4.34
CA ASP A 105 19.46 0.56 3.02
C ASP A 105 18.25 0.07 2.19
N GLY A 106 17.03 0.23 2.71
CA GLY A 106 15.78 -0.15 2.05
C GLY A 106 15.29 -1.54 2.45
N LEU A 107 14.02 -1.78 2.11
CA LEU A 107 13.33 -3.04 2.41
C LEU A 107 12.22 -3.27 1.38
N ARG A 108 11.80 -4.53 1.23
CA ARG A 108 10.51 -4.87 0.58
C ARG A 108 9.44 -5.10 1.63
N ILE A 109 8.18 -4.90 1.26
CA ILE A 109 7.04 -5.07 2.16
C ILE A 109 6.12 -6.15 1.60
N ILE A 110 5.64 -7.02 2.48
CA ILE A 110 4.66 -8.06 2.13
C ILE A 110 3.64 -8.21 3.26
N GLY A 111 2.43 -8.67 2.94
CA GLY A 111 1.47 -9.04 3.99
C GLY A 111 0.07 -9.37 3.49
N ASN A 112 -0.66 -10.04 4.38
CA ASN A 112 -2.12 -10.07 4.36
C ASN A 112 -2.62 -8.84 5.12
N PHE A 113 -2.75 -7.70 4.44
CA PHE A 113 -2.99 -6.43 5.11
C PHE A 113 -4.39 -6.34 5.72
N PRO A 114 -4.51 -5.91 6.99
CA PRO A 114 -5.83 -5.65 7.59
C PRO A 114 -6.62 -4.66 6.74
N TYR A 115 -7.88 -4.98 6.43
CA TYR A 115 -8.68 -4.20 5.48
C TYR A 115 -8.92 -2.76 5.91
N ASN A 116 -9.07 -2.53 7.22
CA ASN A 116 -9.34 -1.22 7.80
C ASN A 116 -8.16 -0.24 7.70
N ILE A 117 -6.93 -0.73 7.50
CA ILE A 117 -5.72 0.11 7.42
C ILE A 117 -4.96 -0.04 6.10
N SER A 118 -5.45 -0.84 5.14
CA SER A 118 -4.73 -1.12 3.89
C SER A 118 -4.34 0.15 3.13
N SER A 119 -5.23 1.15 3.05
CA SER A 119 -4.91 2.43 2.42
C SER A 119 -3.81 3.19 3.16
N GLN A 120 -3.78 3.14 4.49
CA GLN A 120 -2.75 3.79 5.31
C GLN A 120 -1.39 3.11 5.12
N ILE A 121 -1.37 1.77 4.96
CA ILE A 121 -0.15 1.02 4.64
C ILE A 121 0.41 1.52 3.30
N PHE A 122 -0.41 1.68 2.25
CA PHE A 122 0.05 2.19 0.96
C PHE A 122 0.49 3.65 1.01
N PHE A 123 -0.14 4.50 1.83
CA PHE A 123 0.38 5.85 2.07
C PHE A 123 1.76 5.82 2.72
N LYS A 124 1.99 4.93 3.70
CA LYS A 124 3.30 4.76 4.32
C LYS A 124 4.35 4.23 3.35
N VAL A 125 3.99 3.29 2.47
CA VAL A 125 4.84 2.84 1.35
C VAL A 125 5.22 4.02 0.46
N LEU A 126 4.24 4.85 0.09
CA LEU A 126 4.45 6.03 -0.76
C LEU A 126 5.37 7.08 -0.09
N GLU A 127 5.18 7.34 1.19
CA GLU A 127 6.01 8.26 1.97
C GLU A 127 7.47 7.79 2.09
N ASN A 128 7.70 6.48 2.02
CA ASN A 128 9.02 5.84 2.07
C ASN A 128 9.43 5.21 0.72
N ARG A 129 8.96 5.76 -0.40
CA ARG A 129 9.15 5.20 -1.75
C ARG A 129 10.60 5.07 -2.19
N ASP A 130 11.49 5.83 -1.59
CA ASP A 130 12.94 5.75 -1.79
C ASP A 130 13.57 4.53 -1.10
N LEU A 131 12.93 4.01 -0.04
CA LEU A 131 13.36 2.83 0.70
C LEU A 131 12.63 1.56 0.26
N VAL A 132 11.41 1.68 -0.31
CA VAL A 132 10.53 0.54 -0.61
C VAL A 132 10.47 0.32 -2.13
N PRO A 133 11.37 -0.49 -2.71
CA PRO A 133 11.34 -0.79 -4.14
C PRO A 133 10.17 -1.68 -4.56
N GLU A 134 9.62 -2.49 -3.64
CA GLU A 134 8.52 -3.41 -3.93
C GLU A 134 7.63 -3.64 -2.71
N CYS A 135 6.32 -3.74 -2.98
CA CYS A 135 5.32 -4.12 -1.98
C CYS A 135 4.33 -5.12 -2.57
N VAL A 136 4.15 -6.27 -1.92
CA VAL A 136 3.13 -7.26 -2.27
C VAL A 136 2.10 -7.33 -1.16
N GLY A 137 0.85 -7.03 -1.48
CA GLY A 137 -0.22 -6.99 -0.48
C GLY A 137 -1.48 -7.72 -0.91
N MET A 138 -2.05 -8.50 0.01
CA MET A 138 -3.41 -8.99 -0.13
C MET A 138 -4.37 -8.05 0.61
N ILE A 139 -5.36 -7.55 -0.12
CA ILE A 139 -6.32 -6.52 0.33
C ILE A 139 -7.72 -6.85 -0.19
N GLN A 140 -8.72 -6.06 0.19
CA GLN A 140 -10.06 -6.17 -0.41
C GLN A 140 -9.99 -5.99 -1.94
N LYS A 141 -10.71 -6.85 -2.68
CA LYS A 141 -10.69 -6.83 -4.15
C LYS A 141 -11.05 -5.46 -4.74
N GLU A 142 -12.05 -4.79 -4.17
CA GLU A 142 -12.45 -3.45 -4.63
C GLU A 142 -11.31 -2.43 -4.52
N VAL A 143 -10.54 -2.48 -3.43
CA VAL A 143 -9.38 -1.60 -3.23
C VAL A 143 -8.28 -1.95 -4.22
N ALA A 144 -8.01 -3.24 -4.44
CA ALA A 144 -7.01 -3.71 -5.40
C ALA A 144 -7.32 -3.25 -6.83
N VAL A 145 -8.58 -3.41 -7.26
CA VAL A 145 -9.06 -2.92 -8.56
C VAL A 145 -8.86 -1.41 -8.66
N ARG A 146 -9.29 -0.66 -7.64
CA ARG A 146 -9.13 0.81 -7.61
C ARG A 146 -7.69 1.25 -7.80
N LEU A 147 -6.73 0.57 -7.18
CA LEU A 147 -5.32 0.94 -7.26
C LEU A 147 -4.69 0.61 -8.62
N ALA A 148 -5.11 -0.49 -9.24
CA ALA A 148 -4.57 -0.97 -10.52
C ALA A 148 -5.26 -0.39 -11.76
N GLU A 149 -6.47 0.18 -11.61
CA GLU A 149 -7.23 0.73 -12.74
C GLU A 149 -6.55 1.95 -13.37
N PRO A 150 -6.62 2.08 -14.71
CA PRO A 150 -6.15 3.26 -15.42
C PRO A 150 -7.12 4.45 -15.25
N PRO A 151 -6.71 5.66 -15.64
CA PRO A 151 -7.60 6.81 -15.77
C PRO A 151 -8.83 6.50 -16.65
N GLY A 152 -9.96 7.13 -16.33
CA GLY A 152 -11.23 6.94 -17.03
C GLY A 152 -12.17 5.93 -16.36
N SER A 153 -11.68 5.12 -15.45
CA SER A 153 -12.49 4.21 -14.63
C SER A 153 -13.17 4.93 -13.48
N LYS A 154 -14.42 4.52 -13.17
CA LYS A 154 -15.12 5.00 -11.97
C LYS A 154 -14.45 4.58 -10.67
N GLU A 155 -13.60 3.58 -10.70
CA GLU A 155 -12.87 3.06 -9.51
C GLU A 155 -11.58 3.86 -9.27
N TYR A 156 -11.02 4.50 -10.31
CA TYR A 156 -9.80 5.31 -10.22
C TYR A 156 -9.97 6.47 -9.23
N GLY A 157 -8.98 6.70 -8.38
CA GLY A 157 -9.10 7.67 -7.28
C GLY A 157 -7.76 8.26 -6.81
N ILE A 158 -7.81 9.02 -5.72
CA ILE A 158 -6.63 9.71 -5.17
C ILE A 158 -5.43 8.77 -5.03
N LEU A 159 -5.62 7.64 -4.36
CA LEU A 159 -4.53 6.72 -4.07
C LEU A 159 -4.01 6.03 -5.35
N SER A 160 -4.88 5.83 -6.36
CA SER A 160 -4.48 5.35 -7.69
C SER A 160 -3.47 6.30 -8.33
N VAL A 161 -3.82 7.61 -8.43
CA VAL A 161 -2.94 8.64 -9.00
C VAL A 161 -1.62 8.70 -8.23
N LEU A 162 -1.70 8.80 -6.89
CA LEU A 162 -0.52 8.99 -6.06
C LEU A 162 0.44 7.80 -6.11
N LEU A 163 -0.07 6.57 -6.11
CA LEU A 163 0.78 5.39 -6.21
C LEU A 163 1.34 5.22 -7.63
N GLN A 164 0.49 5.35 -8.66
CA GLN A 164 0.91 5.20 -10.06
C GLN A 164 1.92 6.26 -10.51
N ALA A 165 2.04 7.37 -9.79
CA ALA A 165 3.09 8.36 -10.03
C ALA A 165 4.50 7.78 -9.83
N TRP A 166 4.66 6.82 -8.92
CA TRP A 166 5.98 6.25 -8.57
C TRP A 166 6.07 4.74 -8.59
N TYR A 167 4.94 4.03 -8.81
CA TYR A 167 4.89 2.56 -8.83
C TYR A 167 4.10 2.07 -10.03
N ASP A 168 4.60 1.01 -10.65
CA ASP A 168 3.80 0.14 -11.50
C ASP A 168 3.01 -0.80 -10.61
N ILE A 169 1.71 -0.96 -10.86
CA ILE A 169 0.81 -1.73 -10.03
C ILE A 169 0.25 -2.90 -10.83
N ASP A 170 0.59 -4.12 -10.42
CA ASP A 170 0.09 -5.34 -11.00
C ASP A 170 -1.04 -5.93 -10.14
N TYR A 171 -2.22 -6.17 -10.73
CA TYR A 171 -3.25 -7.01 -10.13
C TYR A 171 -2.91 -8.47 -10.42
N LEU A 172 -2.47 -9.22 -9.41
CA LEU A 172 -1.93 -10.56 -9.61
C LEU A 172 -3.01 -11.64 -9.70
N PHE A 173 -3.88 -11.71 -8.68
CA PHE A 173 -4.98 -12.69 -8.65
C PHE A 173 -6.02 -12.36 -7.57
N THR A 174 -7.23 -12.90 -7.80
CA THR A 174 -8.33 -12.83 -6.82
C THR A 174 -8.26 -13.98 -5.82
N VAL A 175 -8.65 -13.73 -4.57
CA VAL A 175 -8.72 -14.71 -3.48
C VAL A 175 -10.14 -14.75 -2.93
N ASN A 176 -10.71 -15.97 -2.82
CA ASN A 176 -12.05 -16.15 -2.32
C ASN A 176 -12.11 -16.00 -0.79
N GLU A 177 -13.25 -15.56 -0.29
CA GLU A 177 -13.52 -15.38 1.13
C GLU A 177 -13.47 -16.67 1.94
N THR A 178 -13.71 -17.82 1.32
CA THR A 178 -13.77 -19.14 1.96
C THR A 178 -12.43 -19.65 2.48
N VAL A 179 -11.33 -19.04 2.07
CA VAL A 179 -9.98 -19.43 2.50
C VAL A 179 -9.46 -18.65 3.72
N PHE A 180 -10.37 -17.96 4.41
CA PHE A 180 -10.07 -17.20 5.62
C PHE A 180 -10.87 -17.68 6.83
N SER A 181 -10.31 -17.52 8.02
CA SER A 181 -11.00 -17.73 9.30
C SER A 181 -10.82 -16.50 10.20
N PRO A 182 -11.92 -15.81 10.57
CA PRO A 182 -13.26 -15.92 10.00
C PRO A 182 -13.30 -15.41 8.55
N PRO A 183 -14.24 -15.89 7.71
CA PRO A 183 -14.35 -15.42 6.33
C PRO A 183 -14.78 -13.95 6.29
N PRO A 184 -14.15 -13.10 5.45
CA PRO A 184 -14.62 -11.75 5.20
C PRO A 184 -15.93 -11.76 4.38
N LYS A 185 -16.62 -10.62 4.34
CA LYS A 185 -17.85 -10.45 3.54
C LYS A 185 -17.57 -10.21 2.04
N VAL A 186 -16.33 -9.97 1.67
CA VAL A 186 -15.91 -9.59 0.31
C VAL A 186 -14.68 -10.39 -0.10
N LYS A 187 -14.50 -10.58 -1.41
CA LYS A 187 -13.29 -11.19 -1.96
C LYS A 187 -12.07 -10.32 -1.70
N SER A 188 -10.94 -10.96 -1.62
CA SER A 188 -9.63 -10.32 -1.61
C SER A 188 -8.97 -10.37 -2.98
N ALA A 189 -7.90 -9.60 -3.13
CA ALA A 189 -6.98 -9.73 -4.24
C ALA A 189 -5.56 -9.43 -3.80
N VAL A 190 -4.62 -10.00 -4.49
CA VAL A 190 -3.19 -9.74 -4.31
C VAL A 190 -2.74 -8.79 -5.39
N ILE A 191 -2.07 -7.71 -4.97
CA ILE A 191 -1.44 -6.74 -5.86
C ILE A 191 0.06 -6.67 -5.57
N ARG A 192 0.81 -6.23 -6.57
CA ARG A 192 2.23 -5.94 -6.46
C ARG A 192 2.49 -4.53 -6.95
N LEU A 193 3.17 -3.74 -6.13
CA LEU A 193 3.70 -2.44 -6.45
C LEU A 193 5.21 -2.58 -6.67
N ARG A 194 5.73 -2.08 -7.80
CA ARG A 194 7.17 -2.00 -8.09
C ARG A 194 7.53 -0.56 -8.43
N ARG A 195 8.61 -0.06 -7.81
CA ARG A 195 9.11 1.28 -8.15
C ARG A 195 9.34 1.38 -9.65
N ASN A 196 8.74 2.39 -10.27
CA ASN A 196 9.01 2.74 -11.66
C ASN A 196 10.24 3.66 -11.77
N ALA A 197 10.60 4.08 -12.98
CA ALA A 197 11.77 4.93 -13.23
C ALA A 197 11.59 6.39 -12.82
N THR A 198 10.43 6.79 -12.26
CA THR A 198 10.18 8.18 -11.87
C THR A 198 10.98 8.55 -10.64
N GLU A 199 11.99 9.39 -10.79
CA GLU A 199 12.74 9.97 -9.66
C GLU A 199 12.04 11.22 -9.14
N ARG A 200 11.59 12.11 -10.04
CA ARG A 200 10.88 13.35 -9.76
C ARG A 200 9.75 13.56 -10.76
N LEU A 201 8.65 14.15 -10.32
CA LEU A 201 7.47 14.36 -11.18
C LEU A 201 7.62 15.55 -12.15
N GLY A 202 8.62 16.39 -12.00
CA GLY A 202 8.75 17.62 -12.81
C GLY A 202 7.80 18.74 -12.37
N CYS A 203 7.27 18.67 -11.15
CA CYS A 203 6.45 19.70 -10.49
C CYS A 203 6.73 19.72 -8.98
N ASP A 204 6.16 20.68 -8.25
CA ASP A 204 6.16 20.62 -6.77
C ASP A 204 5.32 19.42 -6.31
N GLU A 205 5.97 18.41 -5.75
CA GLU A 205 5.32 17.14 -5.34
C GLU A 205 4.34 17.34 -4.17
N LYS A 206 4.57 18.34 -3.30
CA LYS A 206 3.63 18.67 -2.21
C LYS A 206 2.37 19.33 -2.79
N LEU A 207 2.55 20.21 -3.76
CA LEU A 207 1.44 20.83 -4.48
C LEU A 207 0.69 19.78 -5.32
N PHE A 208 1.39 18.85 -5.98
CA PHE A 208 0.79 17.73 -6.71
C PHE A 208 -0.19 16.94 -5.84
N VAL A 209 0.24 16.53 -4.65
CA VAL A 209 -0.65 15.81 -3.70
C VAL A 209 -1.88 16.65 -3.34
N ARG A 210 -1.72 17.97 -3.16
CA ARG A 210 -2.83 18.89 -2.86
C ARG A 210 -3.78 19.05 -4.04
N VAL A 211 -3.26 19.19 -5.27
CA VAL A 211 -4.04 19.30 -6.50
C VAL A 211 -4.84 18.03 -6.75
N VAL A 212 -4.22 16.86 -6.62
CA VAL A 212 -4.92 15.56 -6.72
C VAL A 212 -6.04 15.46 -5.68
N LYS A 213 -5.74 15.70 -4.40
CA LYS A 213 -6.75 15.65 -3.31
C LYS A 213 -7.89 16.64 -3.54
N ALA A 214 -7.58 17.89 -3.96
CA ALA A 214 -8.60 18.90 -4.27
C ALA A 214 -9.50 18.46 -5.42
N SER A 215 -8.91 17.92 -6.49
CA SER A 215 -9.66 17.48 -7.68
C SER A 215 -10.66 16.36 -7.35
N PHE A 216 -10.27 15.38 -6.55
CA PHE A 216 -11.14 14.27 -6.12
C PHE A 216 -12.06 14.62 -4.94
N GLY A 217 -11.80 15.70 -4.20
CA GLY A 217 -12.62 16.12 -3.06
C GLY A 217 -14.08 16.41 -3.41
N GLN A 218 -14.33 16.77 -4.66
CA GLN A 218 -15.68 16.96 -5.22
C GLN A 218 -15.84 16.14 -6.52
N ARG A 219 -15.70 14.83 -6.42
CA ARG A 219 -15.61 13.89 -7.54
C ARG A 219 -16.64 14.08 -8.68
N ARG A 220 -17.87 14.49 -8.35
CA ARG A 220 -18.94 14.74 -9.35
C ARG A 220 -18.83 16.10 -10.05
N LYS A 221 -17.92 16.96 -9.60
CA LYS A 221 -17.70 18.29 -10.18
C LYS A 221 -16.57 18.25 -11.20
N MET A 222 -16.59 19.23 -12.11
CA MET A 222 -15.46 19.49 -13.01
C MET A 222 -14.24 19.99 -12.22
N ILE A 223 -13.05 19.76 -12.72
CA ILE A 223 -11.75 20.15 -12.14
C ILE A 223 -11.75 21.63 -11.74
N ARG A 224 -12.24 22.53 -12.62
CA ARG A 224 -12.34 23.97 -12.30
C ARG A 224 -12.99 24.23 -10.94
N ASN A 225 -14.15 23.63 -10.70
CA ASN A 225 -14.93 23.89 -9.49
C ASN A 225 -14.25 23.28 -8.24
N SER A 226 -13.66 22.10 -8.40
CA SER A 226 -12.95 21.42 -7.32
C SER A 226 -11.70 22.19 -6.91
N LEU A 227 -10.90 22.68 -7.86
CA LEU A 227 -9.71 23.48 -7.58
C LEU A 227 -10.05 24.84 -7.00
N ARG A 228 -11.09 25.53 -7.51
CA ARG A 228 -11.52 26.82 -6.96
C ARG A 228 -11.87 26.74 -5.48
N SER A 229 -12.45 25.64 -5.03
CA SER A 229 -12.82 25.47 -3.62
C SER A 229 -11.61 25.41 -2.67
N VAL A 230 -10.42 25.07 -3.17
CA VAL A 230 -9.20 24.91 -2.37
C VAL A 230 -8.16 26.00 -2.64
N PHE A 231 -8.03 26.44 -3.90
CA PHE A 231 -6.99 27.37 -4.34
C PHE A 231 -7.53 28.80 -4.66
N GLY A 232 -8.85 28.99 -4.56
CA GLY A 232 -9.50 30.26 -4.90
C GLY A 232 -9.77 30.43 -6.41
N ASP A 233 -10.29 31.56 -6.79
CA ASP A 233 -10.58 31.89 -8.21
C ASP A 233 -9.27 32.16 -8.97
N PHE A 234 -9.18 31.68 -10.19
CA PHE A 234 -8.02 31.84 -11.07
C PHE A 234 -8.13 33.08 -12.00
N GLY A 235 -8.97 34.07 -11.64
CA GLY A 235 -9.05 35.34 -12.36
C GLY A 235 -9.54 35.24 -13.83
N GLY A 236 -10.34 34.20 -14.13
CA GLY A 236 -10.80 33.96 -15.50
C GLY A 236 -9.83 33.13 -16.35
N ALA A 237 -8.65 32.77 -15.84
CA ALA A 237 -7.72 31.91 -16.57
C ALA A 237 -8.34 30.52 -16.83
N GLU A 238 -8.06 29.98 -18.01
CA GLU A 238 -8.60 28.70 -18.49
C GLU A 238 -7.51 27.65 -18.61
N HIS A 239 -7.91 26.38 -18.44
CA HIS A 239 -7.05 25.23 -18.67
C HIS A 239 -7.85 24.12 -19.38
N PRO A 240 -7.29 23.37 -20.34
CA PRO A 240 -8.00 22.31 -21.07
C PRO A 240 -8.68 21.27 -20.18
N PHE A 241 -8.10 20.97 -19.00
CA PHE A 241 -8.66 19.99 -18.05
C PHE A 241 -9.79 20.54 -17.19
N PHE A 242 -10.10 21.83 -17.23
CA PHE A 242 -11.14 22.45 -16.38
C PHE A 242 -12.55 21.93 -16.62
N THR A 243 -12.83 21.43 -17.81
CA THR A 243 -14.12 20.83 -18.19
C THR A 243 -14.19 19.32 -17.95
N GLN A 244 -13.07 18.71 -17.52
CA GLN A 244 -12.98 17.29 -17.22
C GLN A 244 -13.27 17.01 -15.73
N ARG A 245 -13.47 15.73 -15.40
CA ARG A 245 -13.55 15.25 -14.02
C ARG A 245 -12.23 14.61 -13.61
N ALA A 246 -11.97 14.55 -12.30
CA ALA A 246 -10.70 14.05 -11.75
C ALA A 246 -10.35 12.63 -12.21
N GLU A 247 -11.34 11.75 -12.32
CA GLU A 247 -11.11 10.36 -12.76
C GLU A 247 -10.64 10.22 -14.21
N GLN A 248 -10.78 11.25 -15.03
CA GLN A 248 -10.37 11.24 -16.44
C GLN A 248 -8.88 11.57 -16.61
N LEU A 249 -8.22 12.15 -15.59
CA LEU A 249 -6.84 12.60 -15.63
C LEU A 249 -5.87 11.53 -15.15
N GLY A 250 -4.83 11.30 -15.94
CA GLY A 250 -3.68 10.49 -15.56
C GLY A 250 -2.63 11.26 -14.75
N VAL A 251 -1.55 10.58 -14.39
CA VAL A 251 -0.44 11.18 -13.63
C VAL A 251 0.16 12.36 -14.38
N ALA A 252 0.45 12.22 -15.69
CA ALA A 252 1.04 13.29 -16.51
C ALA A 252 0.13 14.53 -16.56
N ASP A 253 -1.19 14.33 -16.70
CA ASP A 253 -2.16 15.41 -16.71
C ASP A 253 -2.19 16.14 -15.36
N PHE A 254 -2.09 15.41 -14.25
CA PHE A 254 -2.01 16.01 -12.92
C PHE A 254 -0.69 16.76 -12.69
N VAL A 255 0.42 16.32 -13.28
CA VAL A 255 1.70 17.05 -13.25
C VAL A 255 1.56 18.37 -14.00
N GLU A 256 1.01 18.35 -15.22
CA GLU A 256 0.72 19.57 -16.03
C GLU A 256 -0.20 20.52 -15.27
N LEU A 257 -1.31 20.01 -14.73
CA LEU A 257 -2.26 20.80 -13.95
C LEU A 257 -1.62 21.41 -12.70
N THR A 258 -0.70 20.70 -12.05
CA THR A 258 0.03 21.20 -10.88
C THR A 258 0.94 22.36 -11.25
N ASN A 259 1.71 22.26 -12.32
CA ASN A 259 2.56 23.32 -12.81
C ASN A 259 1.73 24.56 -13.19
N TRP A 260 0.59 24.35 -13.82
CA TRP A 260 -0.34 25.45 -14.14
C TRP A 260 -0.88 26.14 -12.87
N VAL A 261 -1.31 25.36 -11.86
CA VAL A 261 -1.79 25.91 -10.58
C VAL A 261 -0.69 26.69 -9.86
N ASP A 262 0.54 26.20 -9.91
CA ASP A 262 1.71 26.87 -9.30
C ASP A 262 1.96 28.22 -9.95
N ALA A 263 2.05 28.27 -11.28
CA ALA A 263 2.20 29.52 -12.05
C ALA A 263 1.07 30.53 -11.76
N ALA A 264 -0.21 30.09 -11.86
CA ALA A 264 -1.37 30.94 -11.63
C ALA A 264 -1.47 31.48 -10.18
N ARG A 265 -0.80 30.88 -9.21
CA ARG A 265 -0.72 31.39 -7.83
C ARG A 265 0.40 32.42 -7.66
N ASN A 266 1.54 32.21 -8.34
CA ASN A 266 2.68 33.11 -8.27
C ASN A 266 2.40 34.45 -8.99
N ASP A 267 1.60 34.45 -10.05
CA ASP A 267 1.17 35.67 -10.77
C ASP A 267 0.23 36.59 -9.95
N ARG A 268 -0.19 36.18 -8.75
CA ARG A 268 -1.05 36.95 -7.83
C ARG A 268 -0.29 37.68 -6.71
N HIS A 269 0.99 37.42 -6.59
CA HIS A 269 1.88 38.06 -5.62
C HIS A 269 2.84 39.02 -6.29
#